data_9e7d97ccf895c4d072126fd5910a78f6
#
_entry.id   9e7d97ccf895c4d072126fd5910a78f6
#
_cell.length_a   1.000
_cell.length_b   1.000
_cell.length_c   1.000
_cell.angle_alpha   90.00
_cell.angle_beta   90.00
_cell.angle_gamma   90.00
#
_symmetry.space_group_name_H-M   'P 1'
#
loop_
_entity.id
_entity.type
_entity.pdbx_description
1 polymer ?
#
loop_
_entity_poly.entity_id
_entity_poly.type
_entity_poly.pdbx_seq_one_letter_code
_entity_poly.pdbx_strand_id
1 'polypeptide(L)'
;MSFRNLGVTPALCDALENEGITSPFPIQVATLPDAIGGRDVLGRGQTGSGKTLAFGLAMLTRLNGRTAKPHKPLGLILSPTRELAVQINDVVAPLSRRVGLGSQVVAGGLSYIGQIQALKRGVPIIVATPGRLIDLLEKKHIDLSDVMITVLDEADQMADMGFLPVVKEILSLTKDDGQRLLFSATLDRDVDTLVKRFLKNPITHSLENEKSRSVDMSHHILILDQGHKDEISTQIAARNGKTIFFVRTKHGADKLAEKMLRSGVPVGVLHGGKSQGQRTRVLKAFKEGRANALVATDVAARGIHVDDVSLVVHVDAPADHKDYLHRAGRTARAGATGTVVTLATHKQKKAVFGITNRAAVKLIENQVRPGDQELVKITGAQKPSGIPIAAEPEKPSRNDRKPGSRNRGPKREGEFKKRREGGGRFAKSDFKKEFKKEAPASDRYSRPGRADQSERPARSERPNRFEKSDRSDRSARPERSARPAKKQPRMPIEKRKALDEKRGASGRPAFKKTAGKKKFTGKKFDGPRKPKKA
;
A
#
# COMPACT_ATOMS: atom_id res chain seq x y z
N MET A 1 -22.06 -12.29 22.08
CA MET A 1 -22.37 -12.91 20.78
C MET A 1 -21.07 -13.51 20.25
N SER A 2 -21.06 -14.76 19.78
CA SER A 2 -19.84 -15.45 19.30
C SER A 2 -19.82 -15.47 17.76
N PHE A 3 -18.64 -15.72 17.15
CA PHE A 3 -18.51 -15.89 15.71
C PHE A 3 -19.35 -17.06 15.17
N ARG A 4 -19.49 -18.13 15.97
CA ARG A 4 -20.33 -19.29 15.64
C ARG A 4 -21.80 -18.92 15.45
N ASN A 5 -22.31 -18.01 16.32
CA ASN A 5 -23.68 -17.51 16.24
C ASN A 5 -23.91 -16.58 15.02
N LEU A 6 -22.84 -16.06 14.42
CA LEU A 6 -22.87 -15.24 13.22
C LEU A 6 -22.78 -16.07 11.93
N GLY A 7 -22.75 -17.41 12.02
CA GLY A 7 -22.70 -18.31 10.86
C GLY A 7 -21.30 -18.62 10.34
N VAL A 8 -20.25 -18.25 11.09
CA VAL A 8 -18.86 -18.58 10.70
C VAL A 8 -18.62 -20.07 10.86
N THR A 9 -17.93 -20.67 9.87
CA THR A 9 -17.57 -22.10 9.87
C THR A 9 -16.84 -22.51 11.15
N PRO A 10 -17.18 -23.67 11.78
CA PRO A 10 -16.58 -24.10 13.05
C PRO A 10 -15.04 -24.09 13.05
N ALA A 11 -14.40 -24.60 11.99
CA ALA A 11 -12.94 -24.63 11.87
C ALA A 11 -12.29 -23.23 11.89
N LEU A 12 -13.00 -22.19 11.44
CA LEU A 12 -12.55 -20.80 11.53
C LEU A 12 -12.78 -20.24 12.94
N CYS A 13 -13.88 -20.60 13.61
CA CYS A 13 -14.11 -20.21 14.99
C CYS A 13 -13.02 -20.76 15.92
N ASP A 14 -12.70 -22.04 15.79
CA ASP A 14 -11.64 -22.70 16.56
C ASP A 14 -10.27 -22.06 16.30
N ALA A 15 -10.00 -21.64 15.04
CA ALA A 15 -8.77 -20.94 14.68
C ALA A 15 -8.67 -19.56 15.34
N LEU A 16 -9.79 -18.81 15.42
CA LEU A 16 -9.85 -17.51 16.08
C LEU A 16 -9.67 -17.64 17.59
N GLU A 17 -10.32 -18.63 18.21
CA GLU A 17 -10.18 -18.91 19.65
C GLU A 17 -8.72 -19.25 20.02
N ASN A 18 -8.03 -20.03 19.18
CA ASN A 18 -6.60 -20.35 19.36
C ASN A 18 -5.69 -19.11 19.23
N GLU A 19 -6.11 -18.06 18.50
CA GLU A 19 -5.42 -16.79 18.42
C GLU A 19 -5.87 -15.77 19.48
N GLY A 20 -6.74 -16.18 20.44
CA GLY A 20 -7.27 -15.33 21.51
C GLY A 20 -8.37 -14.37 21.05
N ILE A 21 -8.90 -14.54 19.82
CA ILE A 21 -9.98 -13.71 19.27
C ILE A 21 -11.33 -14.37 19.57
N THR A 22 -11.88 -14.06 20.74
CA THR A 22 -13.10 -14.71 21.24
C THR A 22 -14.38 -13.93 20.97
N SER A 23 -14.29 -12.62 20.81
CA SER A 23 -15.44 -11.73 20.66
C SER A 23 -15.38 -10.92 19.36
N PRO A 24 -16.47 -10.89 18.55
CA PRO A 24 -16.52 -10.11 17.34
C PRO A 24 -16.67 -8.61 17.63
N PHE A 25 -16.02 -7.78 16.81
CA PHE A 25 -16.21 -6.34 16.80
C PHE A 25 -17.58 -5.95 16.21
N PRO A 26 -18.11 -4.74 16.53
CA PRO A 26 -19.42 -4.29 16.06
C PRO A 26 -19.63 -4.41 14.55
N ILE A 27 -18.63 -4.07 13.72
CA ILE A 27 -18.74 -4.20 12.26
C ILE A 27 -18.86 -5.67 11.82
N GLN A 28 -18.22 -6.59 12.53
CA GLN A 28 -18.30 -8.02 12.26
C GLN A 28 -19.68 -8.56 12.63
N VAL A 29 -20.20 -8.16 13.80
CA VAL A 29 -21.56 -8.52 14.22
C VAL A 29 -22.60 -8.05 13.19
N ALA A 30 -22.45 -6.83 12.72
CA ALA A 30 -23.38 -6.24 11.75
C ALA A 30 -23.31 -6.91 10.37
N THR A 31 -22.09 -7.15 9.85
CA THR A 31 -21.93 -7.49 8.43
C THR A 31 -21.85 -8.99 8.14
N LEU A 32 -21.37 -9.82 9.09
CA LEU A 32 -21.15 -11.25 8.84
C LEU A 32 -22.41 -12.03 8.45
N PRO A 33 -23.58 -11.87 9.13
CA PRO A 33 -24.77 -12.64 8.77
C PRO A 33 -25.21 -12.41 7.32
N ASP A 34 -25.27 -11.16 6.89
CA ASP A 34 -25.66 -10.82 5.52
C ASP A 34 -24.62 -11.24 4.48
N ALA A 35 -23.34 -11.03 4.79
CA ALA A 35 -22.25 -11.39 3.89
C ALA A 35 -22.13 -12.93 3.73
N ILE A 36 -22.30 -13.72 4.79
CA ILE A 36 -22.33 -15.18 4.73
C ILE A 36 -23.59 -15.66 4.02
N GLY A 37 -24.73 -14.98 4.24
CA GLY A 37 -26.00 -15.23 3.54
C GLY A 37 -25.96 -14.93 2.04
N GLY A 38 -24.87 -14.36 1.53
CA GLY A 38 -24.66 -14.12 0.09
C GLY A 38 -25.15 -12.78 -0.42
N ARG A 39 -25.57 -11.89 0.45
CA ARG A 39 -26.03 -10.54 0.07
C ARG A 39 -24.83 -9.64 -0.20
N ASP A 40 -25.01 -8.69 -1.07
CA ASP A 40 -24.05 -7.60 -1.24
C ASP A 40 -24.08 -6.71 0.00
N VAL A 41 -22.90 -6.34 0.50
CA VAL A 41 -22.76 -5.56 1.73
C VAL A 41 -21.93 -4.30 1.48
N LEU A 42 -22.43 -3.20 2.01
CA LEU A 42 -21.73 -1.94 2.12
C LEU A 42 -21.40 -1.68 3.59
N GLY A 43 -20.16 -1.96 3.99
CA GLY A 43 -19.67 -1.77 5.36
C GLY A 43 -18.97 -0.43 5.53
N ARG A 44 -19.55 0.50 6.30
CA ARG A 44 -18.91 1.76 6.65
C ARG A 44 -18.27 1.67 8.04
N GLY A 45 -16.98 1.92 8.11
CA GLY A 45 -16.26 1.91 9.38
C GLY A 45 -14.83 2.41 9.23
N GLN A 46 -14.32 3.00 10.31
CA GLN A 46 -12.94 3.52 10.35
C GLN A 46 -11.91 2.40 10.22
N THR A 47 -10.67 2.76 9.91
CA THR A 47 -9.52 1.83 9.92
C THR A 47 -9.31 1.31 11.34
N GLY A 48 -9.12 -0.01 11.52
CA GLY A 48 -8.98 -0.63 12.85
C GLY A 48 -10.28 -1.13 13.47
N SER A 49 -11.44 -0.98 12.79
CA SER A 49 -12.73 -1.48 13.28
C SER A 49 -12.95 -2.99 13.09
N GLY A 50 -11.97 -3.73 12.55
CA GLY A 50 -12.07 -5.18 12.35
C GLY A 50 -12.63 -5.61 11.00
N LYS A 51 -12.70 -4.71 10.00
CA LYS A 51 -13.23 -4.98 8.65
C LYS A 51 -12.57 -6.17 7.96
N THR A 52 -11.25 -6.31 8.08
CA THR A 52 -10.49 -7.39 7.44
C THR A 52 -10.98 -8.78 7.85
N LEU A 53 -11.23 -8.99 9.14
CA LEU A 53 -11.83 -10.23 9.62
C LEU A 53 -13.28 -10.38 9.17
N ALA A 54 -14.07 -9.30 9.12
CA ALA A 54 -15.46 -9.35 8.67
C ALA A 54 -15.56 -9.92 7.24
N PHE A 55 -14.91 -9.30 6.26
CA PHE A 55 -14.97 -9.80 4.88
C PHE A 55 -14.16 -11.09 4.67
N GLY A 56 -13.06 -11.26 5.38
CA GLY A 56 -12.23 -12.46 5.30
C GLY A 56 -12.99 -13.71 5.75
N LEU A 57 -13.62 -13.67 6.92
CA LEU A 57 -14.42 -14.78 7.45
C LEU A 57 -15.64 -15.08 6.58
N ALA A 58 -16.34 -14.05 6.08
CA ALA A 58 -17.46 -14.24 5.17
C ALA A 58 -17.02 -14.95 3.87
N MET A 59 -15.94 -14.48 3.23
CA MET A 59 -15.38 -15.09 2.03
C MET A 59 -14.93 -16.54 2.28
N LEU A 60 -14.20 -16.79 3.35
CA LEU A 60 -13.69 -18.12 3.68
C LEU A 60 -14.81 -19.11 3.99
N THR A 61 -15.84 -18.68 4.73
CA THR A 61 -17.03 -19.50 5.03
C THR A 61 -17.75 -19.89 3.76
N ARG A 62 -17.98 -18.96 2.84
CA ARG A 62 -18.70 -19.20 1.58
C ARG A 62 -17.91 -20.01 0.55
N LEU A 63 -16.59 -19.90 0.55
CA LEU A 63 -15.71 -20.65 -0.37
C LEU A 63 -15.28 -21.99 0.20
N ASN A 64 -15.62 -22.32 1.44
CA ASN A 64 -15.26 -23.58 2.07
C ASN A 64 -15.70 -24.77 1.21
N GLY A 65 -14.82 -25.77 1.04
CA GLY A 65 -15.05 -26.97 0.21
C GLY A 65 -14.98 -26.73 -1.30
N ARG A 66 -14.61 -25.53 -1.77
CA ARG A 66 -14.48 -25.23 -3.21
C ARG A 66 -13.01 -25.30 -3.66
N THR A 67 -12.81 -25.68 -4.91
CA THR A 67 -11.49 -25.80 -5.53
C THR A 67 -11.39 -24.88 -6.74
N ALA A 68 -10.31 -24.10 -6.81
CA ALA A 68 -10.04 -23.20 -7.94
C ALA A 68 -9.37 -23.95 -9.09
N LYS A 69 -9.74 -23.61 -10.33
CA LYS A 69 -9.04 -24.04 -11.54
C LYS A 69 -7.73 -23.25 -11.72
N PRO A 70 -6.73 -23.80 -12.45
CA PRO A 70 -5.57 -23.03 -12.86
C PRO A 70 -5.97 -21.68 -13.49
N HIS A 71 -5.30 -20.60 -13.06
CA HIS A 71 -5.54 -19.22 -13.48
C HIS A 71 -6.90 -18.59 -13.11
N LYS A 72 -7.81 -19.34 -12.46
CA LYS A 72 -9.18 -18.90 -12.16
C LYS A 72 -9.45 -18.86 -10.66
N PRO A 73 -9.15 -17.77 -9.96
CA PRO A 73 -9.49 -17.62 -8.56
C PRO A 73 -11.00 -17.55 -8.33
N LEU A 74 -11.44 -17.91 -7.14
CA LEU A 74 -12.84 -17.87 -6.70
C LEU A 74 -13.16 -16.63 -5.87
N GLY A 75 -12.16 -16.09 -5.16
CA GLY A 75 -12.25 -14.91 -4.33
C GLY A 75 -11.23 -13.84 -4.73
N LEU A 76 -11.68 -12.60 -4.81
CA LEU A 76 -10.86 -11.44 -5.11
C LEU A 76 -11.01 -10.40 -4.01
N ILE A 77 -9.89 -9.96 -3.43
CA ILE A 77 -9.85 -8.80 -2.52
C ILE A 77 -9.01 -7.72 -3.18
N LEU A 78 -9.61 -6.57 -3.47
CA LEU A 78 -8.91 -5.39 -3.99
C LEU A 78 -8.58 -4.42 -2.86
N SER A 79 -7.36 -3.92 -2.86
CA SER A 79 -6.89 -2.90 -1.92
C SER A 79 -6.00 -1.87 -2.62
N PRO A 80 -5.97 -0.59 -2.13
CA PRO A 80 -5.25 0.49 -2.81
C PRO A 80 -3.74 0.35 -2.82
N THR A 81 -3.17 -0.30 -1.78
CA THR A 81 -1.71 -0.34 -1.57
C THR A 81 -1.19 -1.76 -1.39
N ARG A 82 0.10 -1.95 -1.69
CA ARG A 82 0.79 -3.23 -1.52
C ARG A 82 0.86 -3.64 -0.05
N GLU A 83 1.11 -2.66 0.80
CA GLU A 83 1.24 -2.85 2.24
C GLU A 83 -0.05 -3.37 2.82
N LEU A 84 -1.18 -2.76 2.44
CA LEU A 84 -2.50 -3.22 2.86
C LEU A 84 -2.82 -4.60 2.28
N ALA A 85 -2.51 -4.87 1.01
CA ALA A 85 -2.69 -6.19 0.42
C ALA A 85 -1.90 -7.28 1.16
N VAL A 86 -0.67 -6.99 1.58
CA VAL A 86 0.13 -7.92 2.39
C VAL A 86 -0.51 -8.11 3.77
N GLN A 87 -0.91 -7.03 4.44
CA GLN A 87 -1.54 -7.11 5.77
C GLN A 87 -2.88 -7.86 5.75
N ILE A 88 -3.71 -7.64 4.72
CA ILE A 88 -4.95 -8.41 4.53
C ILE A 88 -4.60 -9.90 4.36
N ASN A 89 -3.60 -10.21 3.54
CA ASN A 89 -3.18 -11.58 3.33
C ASN A 89 -2.57 -12.22 4.59
N ASP A 90 -1.84 -11.46 5.41
CA ASP A 90 -1.29 -11.94 6.68
C ASP A 90 -2.40 -12.38 7.65
N VAL A 91 -3.58 -11.75 7.58
CA VAL A 91 -4.77 -12.14 8.35
C VAL A 91 -5.51 -13.30 7.67
N VAL A 92 -5.72 -13.24 6.35
CA VAL A 92 -6.55 -14.21 5.61
C VAL A 92 -5.83 -15.54 5.40
N ALA A 93 -4.52 -15.55 5.14
CA ALA A 93 -3.78 -16.75 4.77
C ALA A 93 -3.72 -17.82 5.88
N PRO A 94 -3.50 -17.51 7.17
CA PRO A 94 -3.59 -18.50 8.24
C PRO A 94 -4.97 -19.15 8.31
N LEU A 95 -6.01 -18.33 8.28
CA LEU A 95 -7.41 -18.77 8.36
C LEU A 95 -7.82 -19.59 7.13
N SER A 96 -7.40 -19.17 5.93
CA SER A 96 -7.71 -19.88 4.68
C SER A 96 -7.15 -21.31 4.68
N ARG A 97 -5.95 -21.52 5.23
CA ARG A 97 -5.35 -22.86 5.37
C ARG A 97 -6.16 -23.78 6.27
N ARG A 98 -6.86 -23.24 7.29
CA ARG A 98 -7.71 -24.05 8.20
C ARG A 98 -8.92 -24.66 7.50
N VAL A 99 -9.35 -24.08 6.40
CA VAL A 99 -10.47 -24.56 5.56
C VAL A 99 -10.00 -25.09 4.21
N GLY A 100 -8.72 -25.47 4.09
CA GLY A 100 -8.17 -26.07 2.86
C GLY A 100 -8.05 -25.12 1.67
N LEU A 101 -8.18 -23.81 1.90
CA LEU A 101 -8.02 -22.79 0.86
C LEU A 101 -6.61 -22.18 0.90
N GLY A 102 -6.15 -21.72 -0.24
CA GLY A 102 -4.92 -20.94 -0.35
C GLY A 102 -5.19 -19.50 -0.71
N SER A 103 -4.29 -18.59 -0.32
CA SER A 103 -4.36 -17.19 -0.75
C SER A 103 -3.01 -16.70 -1.27
N GLN A 104 -3.03 -15.72 -2.18
CA GLN A 104 -1.84 -15.13 -2.80
C GLN A 104 -1.97 -13.62 -2.95
N VAL A 105 -0.90 -12.91 -2.57
CA VAL A 105 -0.81 -11.47 -2.85
C VAL A 105 -0.41 -11.23 -4.31
N VAL A 106 -1.19 -10.40 -4.99
CA VAL A 106 -0.96 -9.94 -6.38
C VAL A 106 -0.71 -8.45 -6.38
N ALA A 107 0.54 -8.04 -6.21
CA ALA A 107 0.91 -6.63 -6.09
C ALA A 107 2.24 -6.34 -6.78
N GLY A 108 2.38 -5.11 -7.27
CA GLY A 108 3.64 -4.64 -7.87
C GLY A 108 4.79 -4.63 -6.85
N GLY A 109 6.03 -4.81 -7.30
CA GLY A 109 7.21 -4.82 -6.42
C GLY A 109 7.45 -6.12 -5.67
N LEU A 110 6.52 -7.10 -5.74
CA LEU A 110 6.72 -8.48 -5.32
C LEU A 110 7.12 -9.35 -6.50
N SER A 111 7.59 -10.59 -6.22
CA SER A 111 8.05 -11.53 -7.26
C SER A 111 6.98 -11.79 -8.31
N TYR A 112 7.20 -11.35 -9.54
CA TYR A 112 6.29 -11.54 -10.67
C TYR A 112 6.12 -13.03 -11.01
N ILE A 113 7.24 -13.75 -11.08
CA ILE A 113 7.26 -15.19 -11.37
C ILE A 113 6.51 -15.96 -10.29
N GLY A 114 6.71 -15.63 -9.02
CA GLY A 114 6.02 -16.27 -7.90
C GLY A 114 4.50 -16.13 -7.97
N GLN A 115 4.01 -14.95 -8.37
CA GLN A 115 2.58 -14.69 -8.56
C GLN A 115 2.01 -15.55 -9.69
N ILE A 116 2.68 -15.61 -10.85
CA ILE A 116 2.24 -16.43 -11.99
C ILE A 116 2.23 -17.92 -11.62
N GLN A 117 3.26 -18.40 -10.92
CA GLN A 117 3.31 -19.80 -10.49
C GLN A 117 2.18 -20.16 -9.53
N ALA A 118 1.82 -19.28 -8.61
CA ALA A 118 0.68 -19.49 -7.72
C ALA A 118 -0.65 -19.56 -8.50
N LEU A 119 -0.86 -18.65 -9.45
CA LEU A 119 -2.03 -18.67 -10.34
C LEU A 119 -2.11 -19.93 -11.20
N LYS A 120 -0.98 -20.41 -11.74
CA LYS A 120 -0.92 -21.67 -12.48
C LYS A 120 -1.32 -22.89 -11.65
N ARG A 121 -1.04 -22.87 -10.34
CA ARG A 121 -1.44 -23.95 -9.42
C ARG A 121 -2.92 -23.90 -9.02
N GLY A 122 -3.67 -22.85 -9.39
CA GLY A 122 -5.08 -22.71 -9.02
C GLY A 122 -5.27 -22.21 -7.59
N VAL A 123 -4.67 -21.07 -7.23
CA VAL A 123 -4.92 -20.42 -5.94
C VAL A 123 -6.35 -19.89 -5.85
N PRO A 124 -7.13 -20.30 -4.81
CA PRO A 124 -8.54 -19.90 -4.70
C PRO A 124 -8.77 -18.42 -4.41
N ILE A 125 -7.91 -17.79 -3.61
CA ILE A 125 -8.10 -16.40 -3.18
C ILE A 125 -6.90 -15.55 -3.57
N ILE A 126 -7.18 -14.41 -4.18
CA ILE A 126 -6.15 -13.39 -4.45
C ILE A 126 -6.45 -12.10 -3.70
N VAL A 127 -5.40 -11.52 -3.11
CA VAL A 127 -5.42 -10.17 -2.53
C VAL A 127 -4.60 -9.27 -3.43
N ALA A 128 -5.23 -8.33 -4.12
CA ALA A 128 -4.61 -7.65 -5.24
C ALA A 128 -4.61 -6.13 -5.13
N THR A 129 -3.58 -5.50 -5.71
CA THR A 129 -3.62 -4.07 -6.04
C THR A 129 -4.04 -3.91 -7.50
N PRO A 130 -4.90 -2.90 -7.83
CA PRO A 130 -5.48 -2.76 -9.16
C PRO A 130 -4.46 -2.79 -10.31
N GLY A 131 -3.37 -2.02 -10.19
CA GLY A 131 -2.39 -1.91 -11.28
C GLY A 131 -1.61 -3.19 -11.59
N ARG A 132 -1.37 -4.11 -10.62
CA ARG A 132 -0.72 -5.40 -10.90
C ARG A 132 -1.73 -6.42 -11.41
N LEU A 133 -2.96 -6.34 -10.94
CA LEU A 133 -3.99 -7.27 -11.40
C LEU A 133 -4.32 -7.03 -12.86
N ILE A 134 -4.46 -5.77 -13.29
CA ILE A 134 -4.70 -5.45 -14.71
C ILE A 134 -3.53 -5.88 -15.60
N ASP A 135 -2.28 -5.68 -15.18
CA ASP A 135 -1.08 -6.17 -15.90
C ASP A 135 -1.10 -7.71 -16.11
N LEU A 136 -1.59 -8.47 -15.11
CA LEU A 136 -1.72 -9.93 -15.24
C LEU A 136 -2.92 -10.34 -16.12
N LEU A 137 -4.01 -9.57 -16.12
CA LEU A 137 -5.18 -9.77 -16.99
C LEU A 137 -4.83 -9.52 -18.45
N GLU A 138 -4.20 -8.38 -18.77
CA GLU A 138 -3.72 -8.03 -20.12
C GLU A 138 -2.79 -9.11 -20.68
N LYS A 139 -1.92 -9.66 -19.82
CA LYS A 139 -0.98 -10.75 -20.21
C LYS A 139 -1.59 -12.15 -20.15
N LYS A 140 -2.89 -12.27 -19.91
CA LYS A 140 -3.62 -13.55 -19.85
C LYS A 140 -3.05 -14.56 -18.83
N HIS A 141 -2.47 -14.05 -17.73
CA HIS A 141 -1.98 -14.88 -16.64
C HIS A 141 -3.05 -15.17 -15.57
N ILE A 142 -4.19 -14.51 -15.67
CA ILE A 142 -5.34 -14.69 -14.78
C ILE A 142 -6.63 -14.44 -15.56
N ASP A 143 -7.68 -15.15 -15.17
CA ASP A 143 -9.06 -15.01 -15.65
C ASP A 143 -9.98 -14.90 -14.44
N LEU A 144 -10.78 -13.83 -14.36
CA LEU A 144 -11.67 -13.53 -13.23
C LEU A 144 -13.09 -14.06 -13.42
N SER A 145 -13.38 -14.78 -14.52
CA SER A 145 -14.72 -15.27 -14.85
C SER A 145 -15.31 -16.25 -13.81
N ASP A 146 -14.49 -16.90 -12.99
CA ASP A 146 -14.92 -17.81 -11.94
C ASP A 146 -14.98 -17.14 -10.55
N VAL A 147 -14.70 -15.82 -10.45
CA VAL A 147 -14.73 -15.09 -9.17
C VAL A 147 -16.16 -14.99 -8.66
N MET A 148 -16.42 -15.61 -7.54
CA MET A 148 -17.74 -15.67 -6.88
C MET A 148 -17.94 -14.54 -5.88
N ILE A 149 -16.86 -14.07 -5.24
CA ILE A 149 -16.90 -13.04 -4.20
C ILE A 149 -15.80 -12.03 -4.48
N THR A 150 -16.18 -10.77 -4.59
CA THR A 150 -15.23 -9.66 -4.71
C THR A 150 -15.38 -8.73 -3.51
N VAL A 151 -14.26 -8.42 -2.87
CA VAL A 151 -14.15 -7.44 -1.79
C VAL A 151 -13.40 -6.21 -2.29
N LEU A 152 -13.93 -5.03 -2.01
CA LEU A 152 -13.26 -3.74 -2.18
C LEU A 152 -12.97 -3.19 -0.79
N ASP A 153 -11.72 -3.17 -0.38
CA ASP A 153 -11.31 -2.56 0.89
C ASP A 153 -10.63 -1.20 0.68
N GLU A 154 -10.96 -0.23 1.52
CA GLU A 154 -10.57 1.18 1.37
C GLU A 154 -10.94 1.73 -0.03
N ALA A 155 -12.22 1.56 -0.44
CA ALA A 155 -12.70 1.97 -1.75
C ALA A 155 -12.56 3.48 -1.99
N ASP A 156 -12.79 4.31 -0.98
CA ASP A 156 -12.55 5.76 -0.99
C ASP A 156 -11.08 6.09 -1.30
N GLN A 157 -10.15 5.37 -0.70
CA GLN A 157 -8.74 5.56 -0.97
C GLN A 157 -8.35 5.12 -2.40
N MET A 158 -8.96 4.06 -2.94
CA MET A 158 -8.78 3.69 -4.35
C MET A 158 -9.28 4.80 -5.29
N ALA A 159 -10.39 5.48 -4.92
CA ALA A 159 -10.91 6.64 -5.64
C ALA A 159 -9.94 7.83 -5.61
N ASP A 160 -9.47 8.21 -4.42
CA ASP A 160 -8.52 9.32 -4.24
C ASP A 160 -7.18 9.09 -4.96
N MET A 161 -6.78 7.82 -5.13
CA MET A 161 -5.57 7.44 -5.89
C MET A 161 -5.80 7.35 -7.40
N GLY A 162 -7.02 7.61 -7.89
CA GLY A 162 -7.37 7.57 -9.31
C GLY A 162 -7.53 6.16 -9.88
N PHE A 163 -7.70 5.13 -9.06
CA PHE A 163 -7.84 3.75 -9.52
C PHE A 163 -9.25 3.37 -9.99
N LEU A 164 -10.26 4.25 -9.84
CA LEU A 164 -11.63 3.92 -10.21
C LEU A 164 -11.83 3.38 -11.64
N PRO A 165 -11.17 3.93 -12.68
CA PRO A 165 -11.31 3.37 -14.03
C PRO A 165 -10.87 1.90 -14.10
N VAL A 166 -9.70 1.60 -13.52
CA VAL A 166 -9.13 0.24 -13.47
C VAL A 166 -9.97 -0.70 -12.59
N VAL A 167 -10.48 -0.21 -11.46
CA VAL A 167 -11.38 -0.99 -10.58
C VAL A 167 -12.67 -1.35 -11.31
N LYS A 168 -13.28 -0.40 -12.05
CA LYS A 168 -14.47 -0.65 -12.86
C LYS A 168 -14.21 -1.70 -13.94
N GLU A 169 -13.07 -1.64 -14.60
CA GLU A 169 -12.65 -2.64 -15.59
C GLU A 169 -12.50 -4.02 -14.95
N ILE A 170 -11.77 -4.14 -13.84
CA ILE A 170 -11.61 -5.41 -13.12
C ILE A 170 -12.95 -5.99 -12.71
N LEU A 171 -13.85 -5.17 -12.14
CA LEU A 171 -15.18 -5.64 -11.72
C LEU A 171 -16.04 -6.14 -12.89
N SER A 172 -15.92 -5.53 -14.07
CA SER A 172 -16.65 -5.98 -15.26
C SER A 172 -16.15 -7.32 -15.82
N LEU A 173 -14.97 -7.79 -15.41
CA LEU A 173 -14.41 -9.09 -15.78
C LEU A 173 -14.74 -10.21 -14.78
N THR A 174 -15.36 -9.87 -13.66
CA THR A 174 -15.85 -10.86 -12.69
C THR A 174 -17.29 -11.27 -12.99
N LYS A 175 -17.75 -12.38 -12.42
CA LYS A 175 -19.15 -12.83 -12.61
C LYS A 175 -20.17 -11.74 -12.28
N ASP A 176 -21.16 -11.57 -13.13
CA ASP A 176 -22.24 -10.60 -12.91
C ASP A 176 -23.10 -10.93 -11.68
N ASP A 177 -23.31 -12.22 -11.40
CA ASP A 177 -24.04 -12.74 -10.24
C ASP A 177 -23.15 -12.94 -9.01
N GLY A 178 -21.87 -12.63 -9.11
CA GLY A 178 -20.92 -12.71 -8.00
C GLY A 178 -21.25 -11.69 -6.91
N GLN A 179 -21.07 -12.10 -5.66
CA GLN A 179 -21.25 -11.23 -4.49
C GLN A 179 -20.22 -10.09 -4.44
N ARG A 180 -20.66 -8.91 -4.02
CA ARG A 180 -19.80 -7.73 -3.82
C ARG A 180 -19.85 -7.27 -2.36
N LEU A 181 -18.69 -7.18 -1.74
CA LEU A 181 -18.53 -6.64 -0.39
C LEU A 181 -17.67 -5.38 -0.51
N LEU A 182 -18.22 -4.23 -0.19
CA LEU A 182 -17.50 -2.95 -0.25
C LEU A 182 -17.32 -2.39 1.15
N PHE A 183 -16.07 -2.13 1.53
CA PHE A 183 -15.70 -1.54 2.81
C PHE A 183 -14.98 -0.21 2.59
N SER A 184 -15.46 0.84 3.26
CA SER A 184 -14.92 2.19 3.14
C SER A 184 -15.05 2.96 4.44
N ALA A 185 -14.21 3.95 4.66
CA ALA A 185 -14.38 4.90 5.76
C ALA A 185 -15.39 5.98 5.40
N THR A 186 -15.43 6.37 4.12
CA THR A 186 -16.33 7.40 3.58
C THR A 186 -17.14 6.87 2.40
N LEU A 187 -18.35 7.41 2.22
CA LEU A 187 -19.21 7.15 1.06
C LEU A 187 -19.35 8.45 0.28
N ASP A 188 -18.33 8.78 -0.48
CA ASP A 188 -18.36 9.94 -1.36
C ASP A 188 -19.01 9.60 -2.72
N ARG A 189 -19.14 10.62 -3.60
CA ARG A 189 -19.77 10.45 -4.92
C ARG A 189 -19.10 9.39 -5.78
N ASP A 190 -17.80 9.21 -5.60
CA ASP A 190 -16.98 8.30 -6.39
C ASP A 190 -17.22 6.85 -5.95
N VAL A 191 -17.27 6.60 -4.65
CA VAL A 191 -17.65 5.30 -4.07
C VAL A 191 -19.12 4.98 -4.40
N ASP A 192 -20.03 5.96 -4.29
CA ASP A 192 -21.44 5.81 -4.63
C ASP A 192 -21.64 5.38 -6.10
N THR A 193 -20.79 5.86 -7.00
CA THR A 193 -20.80 5.42 -8.41
C THR A 193 -20.46 3.93 -8.57
N LEU A 194 -19.51 3.40 -7.76
CA LEU A 194 -19.20 1.96 -7.75
C LEU A 194 -20.36 1.15 -7.18
N VAL A 195 -20.95 1.62 -6.06
CA VAL A 195 -22.08 0.97 -5.42
C VAL A 195 -23.24 0.83 -6.39
N LYS A 196 -23.70 1.92 -7.01
CA LYS A 196 -24.83 1.92 -7.95
C LYS A 196 -24.61 1.06 -9.19
N ARG A 197 -23.37 0.92 -9.65
CA ARG A 197 -23.06 0.18 -10.87
C ARG A 197 -22.87 -1.32 -10.65
N PHE A 198 -22.27 -1.71 -9.53
CA PHE A 198 -21.79 -3.08 -9.35
C PHE A 198 -22.44 -3.86 -8.19
N LEU A 199 -23.04 -3.19 -7.21
CA LEU A 199 -23.71 -3.86 -6.10
C LEU A 199 -25.20 -4.03 -6.38
N LYS A 200 -25.74 -5.20 -6.01
CA LYS A 200 -27.14 -5.56 -6.21
C LYS A 200 -27.89 -5.48 -4.87
N ASN A 201 -28.74 -4.47 -4.70
CA ASN A 201 -29.52 -4.25 -3.48
C ASN A 201 -28.67 -4.43 -2.20
N PRO A 202 -27.55 -3.70 -2.06
CA PRO A 202 -26.63 -3.90 -0.96
C PRO A 202 -27.27 -3.52 0.38
N ILE A 203 -26.98 -4.31 1.42
CA ILE A 203 -27.29 -3.90 2.79
C ILE A 203 -26.16 -2.98 3.27
N THR A 204 -26.56 -1.81 3.74
CA THR A 204 -25.63 -0.83 4.29
C THR A 204 -25.56 -0.98 5.81
N HIS A 205 -24.36 -1.29 6.30
CA HIS A 205 -24.06 -1.27 7.72
C HIS A 205 -23.11 -0.11 8.02
N SER A 206 -23.58 0.82 8.83
CA SER A 206 -22.80 2.00 9.25
C SER A 206 -22.69 2.03 10.77
N LEU A 207 -21.46 2.13 11.25
CA LEU A 207 -21.21 2.30 12.69
C LEU A 207 -21.30 3.78 13.13
N GLU A 208 -21.92 4.65 12.33
CA GLU A 208 -22.00 6.10 12.61
C GLU A 208 -22.73 6.44 13.94
N ASN A 209 -23.55 5.55 14.46
CA ASN A 209 -24.28 5.80 15.71
C ASN A 209 -23.45 5.60 16.98
N GLU A 210 -22.18 5.21 16.90
CA GLU A 210 -21.25 5.32 18.01
C GLU A 210 -20.69 6.75 18.19
N LYS A 211 -21.55 7.76 18.09
CA LYS A 211 -21.24 9.13 18.57
C LYS A 211 -20.87 9.18 20.05
N SER A 212 -21.01 8.10 20.77
CA SER A 212 -20.65 7.98 22.19
C SER A 212 -19.27 7.38 22.47
N ARG A 213 -18.61 6.78 21.48
CA ARG A 213 -17.17 6.55 21.56
C ARG A 213 -16.49 7.60 20.67
N SER A 214 -16.49 8.85 21.12
CA SER A 214 -15.53 9.83 20.67
C SER A 214 -14.17 9.13 20.73
N VAL A 215 -13.59 8.83 19.57
CA VAL A 215 -12.17 8.47 19.51
C VAL A 215 -11.50 9.60 20.29
N ASP A 216 -10.95 9.28 21.47
CA ASP A 216 -10.36 10.29 22.38
C ASP A 216 -9.08 10.80 21.71
N MET A 217 -9.28 11.72 20.76
CA MET A 217 -8.24 12.26 19.89
C MET A 217 -8.18 13.77 20.08
N SER A 218 -7.05 14.23 20.59
CA SER A 218 -6.77 15.65 20.68
C SER A 218 -6.12 16.17 19.38
N HIS A 219 -6.60 17.31 18.90
CA HIS A 219 -6.09 17.93 17.68
C HIS A 219 -5.50 19.29 17.98
N HIS A 220 -4.22 19.47 17.66
CA HIS A 220 -3.49 20.70 17.93
C HIS A 220 -2.91 21.29 16.66
N ILE A 221 -2.89 22.62 16.59
CA ILE A 221 -2.06 23.37 15.65
C ILE A 221 -0.97 24.08 16.43
N LEU A 222 0.28 23.76 16.12
CA LEU A 222 1.44 24.40 16.71
C LEU A 222 1.97 25.47 15.74
N ILE A 223 1.80 26.73 16.15
CA ILE A 223 2.29 27.88 15.40
C ILE A 223 3.75 28.11 15.77
N LEU A 224 4.60 28.12 14.76
CA LEU A 224 6.06 28.21 14.92
C LEU A 224 6.71 29.01 13.78
N ASP A 225 7.91 29.46 13.99
CA ASP A 225 8.74 30.06 12.95
C ASP A 225 9.30 29.01 12.00
N GLN A 226 9.37 29.35 10.71
CA GLN A 226 9.84 28.41 9.68
C GLN A 226 11.23 27.82 9.97
N GLY A 227 12.13 28.59 10.58
CA GLY A 227 13.48 28.14 10.94
C GLY A 227 13.51 27.05 12.02
N HIS A 228 12.52 26.99 12.89
CA HIS A 228 12.45 26.05 14.02
C HIS A 228 11.76 24.73 13.68
N LYS A 229 11.15 24.63 12.48
CA LYS A 229 10.31 23.47 12.10
C LYS A 229 11.03 22.13 12.19
N ASP A 230 12.25 22.06 11.69
CA ASP A 230 13.05 20.84 11.68
C ASP A 230 13.54 20.45 13.09
N GLU A 231 13.90 21.44 13.90
CA GLU A 231 14.33 21.24 15.28
C GLU A 231 13.19 20.76 16.16
N ILE A 232 12.02 21.41 16.11
CA ILE A 232 10.81 20.99 16.81
C ILE A 232 10.42 19.57 16.38
N SER A 233 10.44 19.27 15.07
CA SER A 233 10.16 17.91 14.59
C SER A 233 11.13 16.87 15.15
N THR A 234 12.39 17.23 15.31
CA THR A 234 13.42 16.35 15.87
C THR A 234 13.23 16.13 17.37
N GLN A 235 12.88 17.18 18.14
CA GLN A 235 12.55 17.06 19.55
C GLN A 235 11.30 16.19 19.77
N ILE A 236 10.27 16.34 18.93
CA ILE A 236 9.08 15.48 18.95
C ILE A 236 9.46 14.02 18.61
N ALA A 237 10.37 13.80 17.66
CA ALA A 237 10.78 12.46 17.27
C ALA A 237 11.60 11.74 18.36
N ALA A 238 12.26 12.49 19.25
CA ALA A 238 13.04 11.96 20.38
C ALA A 238 12.15 11.50 21.56
N ARG A 239 10.83 11.70 21.50
CA ARG A 239 9.88 11.30 22.55
C ARG A 239 9.81 9.79 22.74
N ASN A 240 9.34 9.36 23.90
CA ASN A 240 8.92 7.98 24.12
C ASN A 240 7.56 7.73 23.45
N GLY A 241 7.47 6.61 22.73
CA GLY A 241 6.25 6.19 22.02
C GLY A 241 6.31 6.44 20.51
N LYS A 242 5.51 5.66 19.76
CA LYS A 242 5.53 5.66 18.30
C LYS A 242 4.90 6.93 17.73
N THR A 243 5.58 7.55 16.79
CA THR A 243 5.15 8.79 16.12
C THR A 243 5.29 8.67 14.60
N ILE A 244 4.25 9.09 13.87
CA ILE A 244 4.29 9.19 12.40
C ILE A 244 4.33 10.66 12.00
N PHE A 245 5.33 11.02 11.19
CA PHE A 245 5.52 12.36 10.63
C PHE A 245 5.12 12.36 9.16
N PHE A 246 4.17 13.20 8.79
CA PHE A 246 3.73 13.38 7.41
C PHE A 246 4.41 14.56 6.76
N VAL A 247 5.07 14.32 5.63
CA VAL A 247 5.71 15.32 4.78
C VAL A 247 5.20 15.23 3.36
N ARG A 248 5.22 16.35 2.63
CA ARG A 248 4.66 16.44 1.29
C ARG A 248 5.48 15.73 0.22
N THR A 249 6.82 15.74 0.33
CA THR A 249 7.71 15.28 -0.73
C THR A 249 8.65 14.15 -0.28
N LYS A 250 9.06 13.30 -1.24
CA LYS A 250 10.05 12.24 -1.01
C LYS A 250 11.37 12.81 -0.48
N HIS A 251 11.87 13.88 -1.12
CA HIS A 251 13.09 14.54 -0.71
C HIS A 251 12.98 15.19 0.69
N GLY A 252 11.81 15.78 1.01
CA GLY A 252 11.54 16.29 2.36
C GLY A 252 11.59 15.19 3.41
N ALA A 253 11.09 13.98 3.09
CA ALA A 253 11.15 12.83 3.99
C ALA A 253 12.60 12.40 4.27
N ASP A 254 13.41 12.25 3.22
CA ASP A 254 14.82 11.86 3.37
C ASP A 254 15.60 12.92 4.15
N LYS A 255 15.42 14.21 3.81
CA LYS A 255 16.12 15.33 4.47
C LYS A 255 15.78 15.44 5.96
N LEU A 256 14.48 15.33 6.31
CA LEU A 256 14.06 15.40 7.72
C LEU A 256 14.61 14.22 8.52
N ALA A 257 14.53 13.01 7.98
CA ALA A 257 15.06 11.83 8.62
C ALA A 257 16.60 11.88 8.80
N GLU A 258 17.32 12.39 7.81
CA GLU A 258 18.77 12.60 7.92
C GLU A 258 19.11 13.56 9.08
N LYS A 259 18.36 14.64 9.25
CA LYS A 259 18.52 15.56 10.39
C LYS A 259 18.25 14.86 11.73
N MET A 260 17.17 14.06 11.81
CA MET A 260 16.85 13.29 13.01
C MET A 260 17.96 12.29 13.35
N LEU A 261 18.47 11.53 12.37
CA LEU A 261 19.59 10.60 12.57
C LEU A 261 20.86 11.31 13.03
N ARG A 262 21.22 12.46 12.44
CA ARG A 262 22.36 13.28 12.86
C ARG A 262 22.22 13.79 14.30
N SER A 263 21.00 14.01 14.75
CA SER A 263 20.71 14.43 16.12
C SER A 263 20.56 13.24 17.09
N GLY A 264 20.76 12.00 16.62
CA GLY A 264 20.73 10.80 17.44
C GLY A 264 19.34 10.24 17.71
N VAL A 265 18.39 10.49 16.81
CA VAL A 265 17.02 9.93 16.88
C VAL A 265 16.87 8.81 15.85
N PRO A 266 16.58 7.55 16.29
CA PRO A 266 16.34 6.46 15.36
C PRO A 266 15.01 6.66 14.63
N VAL A 267 15.06 6.78 13.29
CA VAL A 267 13.92 7.09 12.46
C VAL A 267 13.87 6.23 11.20
N GLY A 268 12.68 5.78 10.84
CA GLY A 268 12.40 5.13 9.57
C GLY A 268 11.88 6.11 8.52
N VAL A 269 12.17 5.83 7.23
CA VAL A 269 11.69 6.66 6.11
C VAL A 269 10.86 5.84 5.15
N LEU A 270 9.66 6.34 4.80
CA LEU A 270 8.73 5.65 3.92
C LEU A 270 8.17 6.56 2.84
N HIS A 271 8.58 6.33 1.59
CA HIS A 271 8.05 7.03 0.42
C HIS A 271 8.18 6.18 -0.85
N GLY A 272 7.52 6.60 -1.94
CA GLY A 272 7.47 5.84 -3.19
C GLY A 272 8.82 5.67 -3.92
N GLY A 273 9.90 6.32 -3.48
CA GLY A 273 11.27 6.11 -3.99
C GLY A 273 12.00 4.94 -3.34
N LYS A 274 11.52 4.42 -2.20
CA LYS A 274 12.14 3.28 -1.53
C LYS A 274 11.71 1.96 -2.16
N SER A 275 12.65 1.01 -2.29
CA SER A 275 12.35 -0.35 -2.76
C SER A 275 11.43 -1.08 -1.78
N GLN A 276 10.71 -2.12 -2.25
CA GLN A 276 9.79 -2.87 -1.39
C GLN A 276 10.51 -3.52 -0.20
N GLY A 277 11.71 -4.02 -0.40
CA GLY A 277 12.51 -4.59 0.68
C GLY A 277 12.90 -3.57 1.76
N GLN A 278 13.20 -2.31 1.35
CA GLN A 278 13.46 -1.21 2.29
C GLN A 278 12.19 -0.85 3.06
N ARG A 279 11.05 -0.71 2.37
CA ARG A 279 9.75 -0.40 3.00
C ARG A 279 9.36 -1.44 4.05
N THR A 280 9.48 -2.74 3.71
CA THR A 280 9.19 -3.84 4.64
C THR A 280 10.10 -3.81 5.87
N ARG A 281 11.42 -3.56 5.68
CA ARG A 281 12.37 -3.45 6.81
C ARG A 281 12.06 -2.27 7.73
N VAL A 282 11.79 -1.10 7.15
CA VAL A 282 11.44 0.12 7.89
C VAL A 282 10.16 -0.09 8.70
N LEU A 283 9.11 -0.63 8.08
CA LEU A 283 7.85 -0.91 8.78
C LEU A 283 8.02 -1.94 9.89
N LYS A 284 8.82 -2.99 9.65
CA LYS A 284 9.14 -3.98 10.68
C LYS A 284 9.89 -3.34 11.85
N ALA A 285 10.92 -2.53 11.60
CA ALA A 285 11.66 -1.82 12.63
C ALA A 285 10.76 -0.89 13.47
N PHE A 286 9.84 -0.17 12.81
CA PHE A 286 8.87 0.70 13.47
C PHE A 286 7.84 -0.09 14.29
N LYS A 287 7.32 -1.21 13.78
CA LYS A 287 6.41 -2.10 14.54
C LYS A 287 7.07 -2.66 15.79
N GLU A 288 8.31 -3.11 15.68
CA GLU A 288 9.09 -3.69 16.77
C GLU A 288 9.68 -2.66 17.76
N GLY A 289 9.47 -1.36 17.54
CA GLY A 289 9.98 -0.30 18.41
C GLY A 289 11.49 -0.05 18.32
N ARG A 290 12.17 -0.61 17.30
CA ARG A 290 13.60 -0.31 17.02
C ARG A 290 13.80 1.11 16.46
N ALA A 291 12.75 1.70 15.91
CA ALA A 291 12.64 3.10 15.56
C ALA A 291 11.26 3.59 16.03
N ASN A 292 11.23 4.60 16.90
CA ASN A 292 9.97 5.16 17.40
C ASN A 292 9.41 6.27 16.52
N ALA A 293 10.18 6.75 15.56
CA ALA A 293 9.76 7.77 14.59
C ALA A 293 9.70 7.18 13.17
N LEU A 294 8.65 7.52 12.43
CA LEU A 294 8.49 7.18 11.02
C LEU A 294 8.15 8.45 10.23
N VAL A 295 9.02 8.84 9.29
CA VAL A 295 8.74 9.95 8.36
C VAL A 295 8.19 9.39 7.06
N ALA A 296 7.01 9.83 6.66
CA ALA A 296 6.33 9.25 5.51
C ALA A 296 5.65 10.31 4.62
N THR A 297 5.51 10.00 3.33
CA THR A 297 4.59 10.73 2.43
C THR A 297 3.21 10.10 2.45
N ASP A 298 2.16 10.86 2.12
CA ASP A 298 0.77 10.39 2.14
C ASP A 298 0.58 9.06 1.41
N VAL A 299 0.98 8.99 0.16
CA VAL A 299 0.84 7.78 -0.68
C VAL A 299 1.52 6.57 -0.06
N ALA A 300 2.63 6.77 0.63
CA ALA A 300 3.39 5.67 1.22
C ALA A 300 2.89 5.26 2.61
N ALA A 301 2.28 6.18 3.33
CA ALA A 301 1.68 5.92 4.64
C ALA A 301 0.24 5.37 4.55
N ARG A 302 -0.40 5.49 3.38
CA ARG A 302 -1.71 4.87 3.13
C ARG A 302 -1.63 3.36 3.27
N GLY A 303 -2.63 2.75 3.89
CA GLY A 303 -2.68 1.31 4.12
C GLY A 303 -1.67 0.77 5.15
N ILE A 304 -0.97 1.63 5.91
CA ILE A 304 -0.11 1.18 7.01
C ILE A 304 -0.96 0.94 8.25
N HIS A 305 -0.96 -0.29 8.73
CA HIS A 305 -1.45 -0.64 10.05
C HIS A 305 -0.27 -0.84 10.98
N VAL A 306 -0.10 0.08 11.92
CA VAL A 306 0.80 -0.05 13.06
C VAL A 306 0.00 0.32 14.28
N ASP A 307 0.03 -0.55 15.25
CA ASP A 307 -0.60 -0.33 16.54
C ASP A 307 0.31 0.54 17.43
N ASP A 308 -0.25 1.10 18.48
CA ASP A 308 0.45 1.93 19.48
C ASP A 308 1.05 3.23 18.94
N VAL A 309 0.55 3.74 17.82
CA VAL A 309 0.90 5.09 17.37
C VAL A 309 0.14 6.09 18.22
N SER A 310 0.82 6.74 19.16
CA SER A 310 0.20 7.68 20.10
C SER A 310 0.22 9.12 19.58
N LEU A 311 1.04 9.43 18.55
CA LEU A 311 1.16 10.78 17.99
C LEU A 311 1.28 10.74 16.46
N VAL A 312 0.49 11.60 15.81
CA VAL A 312 0.61 11.91 14.38
C VAL A 312 1.01 13.38 14.22
N VAL A 313 2.06 13.63 13.46
CA VAL A 313 2.58 14.98 13.19
C VAL A 313 2.45 15.31 11.71
N HIS A 314 1.64 16.29 11.38
CA HIS A 314 1.63 16.89 10.05
C HIS A 314 2.75 17.94 9.98
N VAL A 315 3.95 17.52 9.56
CA VAL A 315 5.07 18.44 9.34
C VAL A 315 4.71 19.41 8.21
N ASP A 316 4.11 18.88 7.15
CA ASP A 316 3.46 19.70 6.11
C ASP A 316 1.94 19.50 6.18
N ALA A 317 1.22 20.63 6.12
CA ALA A 317 -0.24 20.58 6.11
C ALA A 317 -0.76 19.66 5.00
N PRO A 318 -1.81 18.87 5.28
CA PRO A 318 -2.46 18.02 4.27
C PRO A 318 -3.02 18.84 3.12
N ALA A 319 -3.27 18.23 1.97
CA ALA A 319 -3.80 18.92 0.80
C ALA A 319 -5.28 19.31 0.99
N ASP A 320 -6.04 18.42 1.63
CA ASP A 320 -7.47 18.61 1.87
C ASP A 320 -7.93 17.96 3.20
N HIS A 321 -9.24 17.99 3.45
CA HIS A 321 -9.86 17.48 4.67
C HIS A 321 -9.88 15.95 4.75
N LYS A 322 -9.93 15.25 3.61
CA LYS A 322 -9.87 13.79 3.57
C LYS A 322 -8.47 13.31 3.95
N ASP A 323 -7.43 13.90 3.33
CA ASP A 323 -6.04 13.62 3.70
C ASP A 323 -5.78 13.88 5.20
N TYR A 324 -6.37 14.96 5.76
CA TYR A 324 -6.29 15.24 7.19
C TYR A 324 -6.83 14.07 8.03
N LEU A 325 -8.03 13.60 7.72
CA LEU A 325 -8.67 12.50 8.45
C LEU A 325 -7.93 11.16 8.26
N HIS A 326 -7.46 10.87 7.06
CA HIS A 326 -6.68 9.66 6.77
C HIS A 326 -5.34 9.63 7.52
N ARG A 327 -4.67 10.78 7.65
CA ARG A 327 -3.45 10.90 8.47
C ARG A 327 -3.78 10.76 9.96
N ALA A 328 -4.77 11.49 10.44
CA ALA A 328 -5.22 11.45 11.82
C ALA A 328 -5.60 10.02 12.25
N GLY A 329 -6.31 9.27 11.40
CA GLY A 329 -6.70 7.88 11.65
C GLY A 329 -5.53 6.88 11.72
N ARG A 330 -4.27 7.33 11.70
CA ARG A 330 -3.11 6.48 12.02
C ARG A 330 -2.86 6.37 13.51
N THR A 331 -3.47 7.21 14.35
CA THR A 331 -3.46 7.13 15.82
C THR A 331 -4.86 6.81 16.37
N ALA A 332 -5.00 6.70 17.66
CA ALA A 332 -6.25 6.44 18.40
C ALA A 332 -7.03 5.22 17.86
N ARG A 333 -6.36 4.10 17.69
CA ARG A 333 -6.94 2.85 17.19
C ARG A 333 -7.33 1.92 18.33
N ALA A 334 -8.32 1.06 18.09
CA ALA A 334 -8.78 0.04 19.04
C ALA A 334 -9.16 0.58 20.43
N GLY A 335 -9.66 1.83 20.51
CA GLY A 335 -10.06 2.46 21.78
C GLY A 335 -8.92 3.13 22.55
N ALA A 336 -7.72 3.20 21.98
CA ALA A 336 -6.61 3.98 22.55
C ALA A 336 -6.82 5.49 22.31
N THR A 337 -6.24 6.32 23.17
CA THR A 337 -6.17 7.77 22.99
C THR A 337 -5.11 8.14 21.97
N GLY A 338 -5.25 9.27 21.31
CA GLY A 338 -4.29 9.73 20.29
C GLY A 338 -4.17 11.24 20.22
N THR A 339 -3.00 11.73 19.81
CA THR A 339 -2.77 13.15 19.58
C THR A 339 -2.40 13.39 18.12
N VAL A 340 -2.99 14.42 17.53
CA VAL A 340 -2.68 14.89 16.17
C VAL A 340 -2.17 16.33 16.25
N VAL A 341 -0.99 16.54 15.72
CA VAL A 341 -0.33 17.85 15.72
C VAL A 341 -0.09 18.32 14.29
N THR A 342 -0.47 19.54 13.96
CA THR A 342 -0.13 20.18 12.69
C THR A 342 0.84 21.31 12.93
N LEU A 343 2.04 21.21 12.36
CA LEU A 343 3.06 22.25 12.42
C LEU A 343 2.76 23.30 11.33
N ALA A 344 2.57 24.56 11.74
CA ALA A 344 2.22 25.63 10.81
C ALA A 344 2.93 26.94 11.16
N THR A 345 3.29 27.70 10.15
CA THR A 345 3.70 29.10 10.33
C THR A 345 2.45 29.97 10.45
N HIS A 346 2.61 31.21 10.95
CA HIS A 346 1.53 32.20 10.99
C HIS A 346 0.84 32.36 9.63
N LYS A 347 1.60 32.32 8.52
CA LYS A 347 1.06 32.41 7.15
C LYS A 347 0.19 31.23 6.76
N GLN A 348 0.48 30.03 7.28
CA GLN A 348 -0.24 28.79 6.97
C GLN A 348 -1.46 28.57 7.85
N LYS A 349 -1.57 29.23 9.00
CA LYS A 349 -2.64 29.08 9.99
C LYS A 349 -4.03 29.06 9.35
N LYS A 350 -4.39 30.11 8.58
CA LYS A 350 -5.71 30.23 7.95
C LYS A 350 -6.06 29.05 7.02
N ALA A 351 -5.08 28.55 6.28
CA ALA A 351 -5.28 27.40 5.39
C ALA A 351 -5.54 26.12 6.18
N VAL A 352 -4.80 25.89 7.28
CA VAL A 352 -5.00 24.71 8.16
C VAL A 352 -6.39 24.73 8.79
N PHE A 353 -6.82 25.88 9.35
CA PHE A 353 -8.19 26.00 9.88
C PHE A 353 -9.26 25.76 8.81
N GLY A 354 -9.05 26.22 7.58
CA GLY A 354 -9.97 25.95 6.47
C GLY A 354 -10.10 24.46 6.13
N ILE A 355 -9.03 23.67 6.28
CA ILE A 355 -9.04 22.23 6.07
C ILE A 355 -9.76 21.54 7.23
N THR A 356 -9.42 21.85 8.47
CA THR A 356 -9.96 21.17 9.66
C THR A 356 -11.43 21.52 9.91
N ASN A 357 -11.88 22.73 9.59
CA ASN A 357 -13.30 23.08 9.62
C ASN A 357 -14.11 22.22 8.64
N ARG A 358 -13.58 21.94 7.43
CA ARG A 358 -14.22 21.02 6.48
C ARG A 358 -14.19 19.56 6.95
N ALA A 359 -13.20 19.19 7.75
CA ALA A 359 -13.10 17.89 8.41
C ALA A 359 -13.99 17.77 9.66
N ALA A 360 -14.71 18.83 10.07
CA ALA A 360 -15.45 18.95 11.33
C ALA A 360 -14.58 18.68 12.57
N VAL A 361 -13.30 19.06 12.54
CA VAL A 361 -12.32 18.89 13.61
C VAL A 361 -12.06 20.20 14.32
N LYS A 362 -12.18 20.21 15.66
CA LYS A 362 -11.83 21.35 16.50
C LYS A 362 -10.34 21.33 16.83
N LEU A 363 -9.60 22.36 16.43
CA LEU A 363 -8.19 22.53 16.74
C LEU A 363 -7.99 23.34 18.03
N ILE A 364 -7.00 22.91 18.82
CA ILE A 364 -6.44 23.68 19.93
C ILE A 364 -5.18 24.37 19.41
N GLU A 365 -5.15 25.70 19.48
CA GLU A 365 -4.04 26.51 18.99
C GLU A 365 -3.03 26.76 20.11
N ASN A 366 -1.75 26.49 19.83
CA ASN A 366 -0.64 26.77 20.71
C ASN A 366 0.50 27.41 19.89
N GLN A 367 1.17 28.38 20.44
CA GLN A 367 2.40 28.93 19.88
C GLN A 367 3.58 28.28 20.59
N VAL A 368 4.56 27.78 19.85
CA VAL A 368 5.67 27.01 20.42
C VAL A 368 7.01 27.38 19.80
N ARG A 369 8.08 27.25 20.62
CA ARG A 369 9.48 27.32 20.24
C ARG A 369 10.20 26.03 20.64
N PRO A 370 11.42 25.76 20.11
CA PRO A 370 12.23 24.63 20.57
C PRO A 370 12.46 24.68 22.08
N GLY A 371 12.19 23.57 22.76
CA GLY A 371 12.37 23.43 24.20
C GLY A 371 11.24 23.97 25.08
N ASP A 372 10.17 24.53 24.52
CA ASP A 372 9.05 25.03 25.31
C ASP A 372 8.34 23.93 26.10
N GLN A 373 7.95 24.22 27.32
CA GLN A 373 7.19 23.31 28.17
C GLN A 373 5.85 22.92 27.54
N GLU A 374 5.18 23.83 26.83
CA GLU A 374 3.93 23.56 26.13
C GLU A 374 4.13 22.53 25.00
N LEU A 375 5.25 22.59 24.27
CA LEU A 375 5.61 21.58 23.28
C LEU A 375 5.78 20.20 23.94
N VAL A 376 6.45 20.14 25.10
CA VAL A 376 6.65 18.89 25.87
C VAL A 376 5.33 18.36 26.36
N LYS A 377 4.45 19.19 26.92
CA LYS A 377 3.13 18.81 27.45
C LYS A 377 2.22 18.20 26.38
N ILE A 378 2.19 18.80 25.17
CA ILE A 378 1.30 18.34 24.08
C ILE A 378 1.86 17.09 23.41
N THR A 379 3.15 17.05 23.16
CA THR A 379 3.75 16.02 22.28
C THR A 379 4.63 15.02 23.00
N GLY A 380 5.03 15.26 24.23
CA GLY A 380 6.05 14.49 24.92
C GLY A 380 7.46 14.73 24.36
N ALA A 381 7.70 15.83 23.65
CA ALA A 381 8.98 16.17 23.04
C ALA A 381 10.13 16.10 24.04
N GLN A 382 11.28 15.58 23.60
CA GLN A 382 12.49 15.42 24.40
C GLN A 382 13.70 15.98 23.66
N LYS A 383 14.74 16.30 24.41
CA LYS A 383 16.03 16.68 23.82
C LYS A 383 16.66 15.43 23.17
N PRO A 384 17.02 15.48 21.88
CA PRO A 384 17.70 14.37 21.22
C PRO A 384 19.07 14.09 21.87
N SER A 385 19.56 12.85 21.74
CA SER A 385 20.84 12.44 22.36
C SER A 385 22.06 13.22 21.85
N GLY A 386 21.99 13.80 20.66
CA GLY A 386 23.09 14.49 20.01
C GLY A 386 24.17 13.55 19.43
N ILE A 387 24.07 12.24 19.65
CA ILE A 387 25.03 11.25 19.13
C ILE A 387 24.51 10.78 17.76
N PRO A 388 25.19 11.11 16.65
CA PRO A 388 24.75 10.74 15.32
C PRO A 388 24.60 9.23 15.14
N ILE A 389 23.49 8.80 14.55
CA ILE A 389 23.23 7.42 14.15
C ILE A 389 23.58 7.28 12.68
N ALA A 390 24.44 6.31 12.34
CA ALA A 390 24.75 6.01 10.95
C ALA A 390 23.49 5.52 10.23
N ALA A 391 23.18 6.12 9.08
CA ALA A 391 22.13 5.61 8.21
C ALA A 391 22.49 4.18 7.77
N GLU A 392 21.53 3.24 7.82
CA GLU A 392 21.77 1.90 7.27
C GLU A 392 22.19 2.03 5.79
N PRO A 393 23.35 1.46 5.39
CA PRO A 393 23.81 1.52 4.01
C PRO A 393 22.73 0.92 3.09
N GLU A 394 22.33 1.67 2.08
CA GLU A 394 21.42 1.19 1.06
C GLU A 394 22.09 0.01 0.33
N LYS A 395 21.67 -1.22 0.62
CA LYS A 395 22.13 -2.37 -0.18
C LYS A 395 21.63 -2.14 -1.60
N PRO A 396 22.56 -2.10 -2.61
CA PRO A 396 22.17 -1.89 -3.98
C PRO A 396 21.12 -2.93 -4.40
N SER A 397 20.09 -2.47 -5.09
CA SER A 397 19.07 -3.32 -5.68
C SER A 397 19.75 -4.40 -6.53
N ARG A 398 19.24 -5.64 -6.48
CA ARG A 398 19.73 -6.71 -7.36
C ARG A 398 19.66 -6.35 -8.84
N ASN A 399 18.81 -5.38 -9.22
CA ASN A 399 18.69 -4.87 -10.59
C ASN A 399 19.80 -3.89 -11.01
N ASP A 400 20.57 -3.33 -10.07
CA ASP A 400 21.68 -2.41 -10.37
C ASP A 400 23.01 -3.15 -10.62
N ARG A 401 23.02 -4.46 -10.50
CA ARG A 401 24.16 -5.26 -10.95
C ARG A 401 24.16 -5.31 -12.47
N LYS A 402 24.95 -4.43 -13.10
CA LYS A 402 25.29 -4.54 -14.52
C LYS A 402 25.74 -5.99 -14.80
N PRO A 403 25.20 -6.67 -15.81
CA PRO A 403 25.73 -7.96 -16.25
C PRO A 403 27.06 -7.69 -16.93
N GLY A 404 28.18 -8.00 -16.26
CA GLY A 404 29.48 -7.88 -16.90
C GLY A 404 30.60 -7.37 -16.00
N SER A 405 30.95 -8.09 -14.98
CA SER A 405 32.33 -8.13 -14.49
C SER A 405 32.56 -9.48 -13.83
N ARG A 406 32.76 -10.48 -14.66
CA ARG A 406 33.46 -11.67 -14.21
C ARG A 406 34.91 -11.25 -13.99
N ASN A 407 35.28 -11.01 -12.74
CA ASN A 407 36.66 -10.89 -12.29
C ASN A 407 37.39 -12.15 -12.73
N ARG A 408 38.13 -12.05 -13.85
CA ARG A 408 39.20 -12.98 -14.13
C ARG A 408 40.27 -12.71 -13.06
N GLY A 409 40.35 -13.60 -12.07
CA GLY A 409 41.46 -13.64 -11.14
C GLY A 409 42.80 -13.76 -11.90
N PRO A 410 43.91 -13.20 -11.36
CA PRO A 410 45.18 -13.24 -12.02
C PRO A 410 45.64 -14.68 -12.22
N LYS A 411 45.96 -15.03 -13.49
CA LYS A 411 46.69 -16.25 -13.82
C LYS A 411 48.02 -16.23 -13.03
N ARG A 412 48.17 -17.11 -12.07
CA ARG A 412 49.48 -17.47 -11.53
C ARG A 412 50.18 -18.30 -12.60
N GLU A 413 51.18 -17.72 -13.24
CA GLU A 413 52.25 -18.43 -13.93
C GLU A 413 53.08 -19.14 -12.86
N GLY A 414 52.98 -20.44 -12.77
CA GLY A 414 53.79 -21.29 -11.90
C GLY A 414 54.79 -22.08 -12.70
N GLU A 415 56.06 -21.75 -12.53
CA GLU A 415 57.23 -22.47 -13.03
C GLU A 415 57.19 -23.93 -12.63
N PHE A 416 57.29 -24.80 -13.65
CA PHE A 416 57.65 -26.22 -13.46
C PHE A 416 59.10 -26.35 -13.08
N LYS A 417 59.42 -26.67 -11.82
CA LYS A 417 60.69 -27.30 -11.44
C LYS A 417 60.45 -28.71 -11.01
N LYS A 418 60.98 -29.66 -11.83
CA LYS A 418 61.17 -31.07 -11.51
C LYS A 418 62.03 -31.20 -10.26
N ARG A 419 61.58 -32.01 -9.31
CA ARG A 419 62.50 -32.77 -8.44
C ARG A 419 61.91 -34.10 -8.11
N ARG A 420 62.72 -35.12 -8.39
CA ARG A 420 62.52 -36.54 -8.15
C ARG A 420 62.82 -36.85 -6.67
N GLU A 421 62.22 -38.01 -6.25
CA GLU A 421 62.67 -39.00 -5.28
C GLU A 421 62.44 -38.74 -3.77
N GLY A 422 61.81 -39.76 -3.18
CA GLY A 422 61.86 -40.00 -1.73
C GLY A 422 60.60 -40.73 -1.22
N GLY A 423 60.70 -42.05 -1.13
CA GLY A 423 59.67 -42.94 -0.65
C GLY A 423 59.37 -42.82 0.84
N GLY A 424 58.22 -43.32 1.23
CA GLY A 424 57.84 -43.44 2.65
C GLY A 424 56.45 -44.09 2.76
N ARG A 425 56.45 -45.39 2.93
CA ARG A 425 55.29 -46.15 3.41
C ARG A 425 54.88 -45.70 4.80
N PHE A 426 53.57 -45.66 5.10
CA PHE A 426 52.96 -46.13 6.36
C PHE A 426 51.46 -45.92 6.28
N ALA A 427 50.74 -47.00 6.27
CA ALA A 427 49.89 -47.66 7.27
C ALA A 427 48.44 -47.13 7.31
N LYS A 428 47.55 -48.07 6.97
CA LYS A 428 46.10 -48.08 7.22
C LYS A 428 45.80 -48.07 8.72
N SER A 429 44.76 -47.42 9.12
CA SER A 429 43.95 -47.90 10.25
C SER A 429 42.48 -47.56 10.03
N ASP A 430 41.71 -48.63 10.14
CA ASP A 430 40.28 -48.79 10.10
C ASP A 430 39.58 -48.03 11.22
N PHE A 431 38.41 -47.51 10.95
CA PHE A 431 37.32 -47.46 11.93
C PHE A 431 35.98 -47.72 11.23
N LYS A 432 35.58 -49.01 11.25
CA LYS A 432 34.19 -49.44 11.11
C LYS A 432 33.49 -49.19 12.43
N LYS A 433 32.29 -48.63 12.39
CA LYS A 433 31.21 -49.00 13.30
C LYS A 433 29.86 -48.93 12.58
N GLU A 434 29.32 -50.09 12.48
CA GLU A 434 27.98 -50.58 12.23
C GLU A 434 26.91 -49.86 13.02
N PHE A 435 25.75 -49.65 12.39
CA PHE A 435 24.47 -49.94 13.02
C PHE A 435 23.51 -50.54 11.98
N LYS A 436 23.04 -51.72 12.35
CA LYS A 436 22.13 -52.65 11.65
C LYS A 436 20.67 -52.26 11.88
N LYS A 437 19.85 -52.57 10.83
CA LYS A 437 18.49 -53.14 10.81
C LYS A 437 17.33 -52.27 11.27
N GLU A 438 16.16 -52.23 10.65
CA GLU A 438 15.29 -53.32 10.14
C GLU A 438 14.30 -52.76 9.08
N ALA A 439 14.04 -53.57 8.05
CA ALA A 439 12.87 -53.46 7.18
C ALA A 439 11.85 -54.54 7.59
N PRO A 440 10.59 -54.40 7.20
CA PRO A 440 9.90 -55.57 6.67
C PRO A 440 9.31 -55.35 5.28
N ALA A 441 9.20 -56.51 4.65
CA ALA A 441 8.93 -56.83 3.26
C ALA A 441 7.44 -56.80 2.88
N SER A 442 7.28 -56.87 1.57
CA SER A 442 6.28 -57.51 0.68
C SER A 442 5.10 -56.64 0.28
N ASP A 443 4.80 -56.46 -1.01
CA ASP A 443 4.36 -57.49 -1.93
C ASP A 443 4.53 -57.09 -3.39
N ARG A 444 4.79 -58.14 -4.18
CA ARG A 444 4.91 -58.17 -5.63
C ARG A 444 3.54 -57.92 -6.29
N TYR A 445 3.50 -57.22 -7.42
CA TYR A 445 2.74 -57.66 -8.58
C TYR A 445 3.40 -57.24 -9.90
N SER A 446 3.28 -58.12 -10.83
CA SER A 446 3.93 -58.45 -12.07
C SER A 446 3.88 -57.40 -13.20
N ARG A 447 4.96 -57.34 -13.99
CA ARG A 447 4.96 -56.93 -15.41
C ARG A 447 4.38 -58.03 -16.30
N PRO A 448 3.79 -57.67 -17.49
CA PRO A 448 4.34 -58.16 -18.76
C PRO A 448 4.45 -56.98 -19.76
N GLY A 449 5.37 -56.96 -20.66
CA GLY A 449 5.72 -57.68 -21.79
C GLY A 449 6.18 -56.71 -22.89
N ARG A 450 7.35 -56.93 -23.39
CA ARG A 450 8.03 -56.22 -24.51
C ARG A 450 7.31 -56.47 -25.84
N ALA A 451 7.28 -55.47 -26.75
CA ALA A 451 7.35 -55.69 -28.19
C ALA A 451 8.14 -54.55 -28.84
N ASP A 452 9.07 -54.99 -29.64
CA ASP A 452 10.04 -54.30 -30.48
C ASP A 452 9.38 -53.67 -31.69
N GLN A 453 9.94 -52.57 -32.20
CA GLN A 453 10.31 -52.32 -33.61
C GLN A 453 10.65 -50.86 -33.84
N SER A 454 11.93 -50.63 -34.02
CA SER A 454 12.65 -50.01 -35.16
C SER A 454 11.85 -49.06 -36.06
N GLU A 455 12.36 -47.82 -36.16
CA GLU A 455 12.86 -47.23 -37.39
C GLU A 455 13.28 -45.77 -37.18
N ARG A 456 14.56 -45.48 -37.50
CA ARG A 456 15.08 -44.14 -37.72
C ARG A 456 15.02 -43.86 -39.25
N PRO A 457 14.83 -42.63 -39.66
CA PRO A 457 15.62 -42.10 -40.76
C PRO A 457 16.37 -40.79 -40.44
N ALA A 458 17.52 -40.84 -40.86
CA ALA A 458 18.55 -40.03 -41.50
C ALA A 458 18.48 -38.49 -41.44
N ARG A 459 19.65 -38.05 -41.16
CA ARG A 459 20.32 -36.74 -41.19
C ARG A 459 20.41 -36.20 -42.63
N SER A 460 20.09 -34.93 -42.85
CA SER A 460 20.57 -34.18 -44.04
C SER A 460 21.05 -32.80 -43.58
N GLU A 461 22.24 -32.59 -43.69
CA GLU A 461 23.23 -31.67 -44.25
C GLU A 461 22.93 -30.15 -44.25
N ARG A 462 23.89 -29.46 -43.65
CA ARG A 462 24.16 -28.00 -43.81
C ARG A 462 24.92 -27.79 -45.12
N PRO A 463 24.87 -26.59 -45.70
CA PRO A 463 26.04 -26.04 -46.35
C PRO A 463 26.57 -24.79 -45.66
N ASN A 464 27.89 -24.85 -45.43
CA ASN A 464 28.77 -23.71 -45.24
C ASN A 464 28.96 -22.97 -46.55
N ARG A 465 29.05 -21.62 -46.46
CA ARG A 465 29.92 -20.88 -47.39
C ARG A 465 30.47 -19.63 -46.72
N PHE A 466 31.77 -19.65 -46.52
CA PHE A 466 32.66 -18.50 -46.29
C PHE A 466 32.88 -17.78 -47.59
N GLU A 467 32.94 -16.45 -47.57
CA GLU A 467 33.88 -15.70 -48.39
C GLU A 467 34.27 -14.37 -47.70
N LYS A 468 35.57 -14.24 -47.50
CA LYS A 468 36.30 -13.03 -47.11
C LYS A 468 36.52 -12.18 -48.38
N SER A 469 36.45 -10.86 -48.26
CA SER A 469 37.31 -9.99 -49.02
C SER A 469 37.64 -8.72 -48.23
N ASP A 470 38.92 -8.42 -48.24
CA ASP A 470 39.67 -7.32 -47.67
C ASP A 470 39.47 -5.99 -48.39
N ARG A 471 39.80 -4.94 -47.67
CA ARG A 471 40.57 -3.72 -47.95
C ARG A 471 39.86 -2.39 -47.77
N SER A 472 40.35 -1.70 -46.73
CA SER A 472 40.96 -0.33 -46.73
C SER A 472 40.16 0.79 -47.43
N ASP A 473 39.75 1.83 -46.72
CA ASP A 473 40.53 3.06 -46.62
C ASP A 473 39.86 4.13 -45.72
N ARG A 474 40.70 4.99 -45.27
CA ARG A 474 40.63 6.12 -44.38
C ARG A 474 39.54 7.14 -44.63
N SER A 475 39.21 7.76 -43.50
CA SER A 475 38.96 9.20 -43.26
C SER A 475 37.56 9.74 -43.52
N ALA A 476 37.12 10.39 -42.49
CA ALA A 476 36.32 11.61 -42.36
C ALA A 476 35.08 11.45 -41.46
N ARG A 477 35.15 12.16 -40.36
CA ARG A 477 34.06 12.45 -39.42
C ARG A 477 33.11 13.45 -40.09
N PRO A 478 31.81 13.26 -40.10
CA PRO A 478 30.91 14.40 -40.19
C PRO A 478 30.08 14.63 -38.91
N GLU A 479 29.77 15.89 -38.76
CA GLU A 479 29.10 16.58 -37.68
C GLU A 479 27.69 16.05 -37.35
N ARG A 480 27.31 16.24 -36.09
CA ARG A 480 25.95 16.05 -35.57
C ARG A 480 24.96 16.97 -36.28
N SER A 481 24.08 16.43 -37.09
CA SER A 481 22.88 17.12 -37.55
C SER A 481 21.68 16.79 -36.63
N ALA A 482 20.98 17.85 -36.26
CA ALA A 482 19.80 17.86 -35.40
C ALA A 482 18.62 17.09 -36.02
N ARG A 483 17.90 16.32 -35.22
CA ARG A 483 16.62 15.70 -35.58
C ARG A 483 15.55 16.77 -35.74
N PRO A 484 14.75 16.77 -36.81
CA PRO A 484 13.63 17.69 -36.96
C PRO A 484 12.43 17.24 -36.14
N ALA A 485 11.81 18.20 -35.46
CA ALA A 485 10.56 18.04 -34.75
C ALA A 485 9.41 17.71 -35.72
N LYS A 486 8.64 16.65 -35.44
CA LYS A 486 7.40 16.33 -36.16
C LYS A 486 6.34 17.38 -35.85
N LYS A 487 6.05 18.25 -36.83
CA LYS A 487 4.89 19.14 -36.85
C LYS A 487 3.62 18.32 -37.09
N GLN A 488 2.66 18.41 -36.16
CA GLN A 488 1.30 17.91 -36.39
C GLN A 488 0.59 18.73 -37.45
N PRO A 489 -0.25 18.14 -38.33
CA PRO A 489 -0.97 18.87 -39.35
C PRO A 489 -2.04 19.79 -38.73
N ARG A 490 -2.05 21.06 -39.12
CA ARG A 490 -3.06 22.06 -38.77
C ARG A 490 -4.36 21.76 -39.51
N MET A 491 -5.48 21.66 -38.77
CA MET A 491 -6.82 21.57 -39.36
C MET A 491 -7.17 22.78 -40.24
N PRO A 492 -7.88 22.59 -41.35
CA PRO A 492 -8.37 23.67 -42.22
C PRO A 492 -9.32 24.61 -41.48
N ILE A 493 -9.26 25.89 -41.88
CA ILE A 493 -9.97 27.03 -41.21
C ILE A 493 -11.48 26.88 -41.25
N GLU A 494 -12.06 26.19 -42.23
CA GLU A 494 -13.51 25.97 -42.35
C GLU A 494 -14.10 25.06 -41.23
N LYS A 495 -13.34 24.07 -40.73
CA LYS A 495 -13.78 23.24 -39.60
C LYS A 495 -13.73 23.95 -38.25
N ARG A 496 -12.99 25.03 -38.12
CA ARG A 496 -12.97 25.86 -36.90
C ARG A 496 -14.21 26.75 -36.79
N LYS A 497 -14.70 27.32 -37.90
CA LYS A 497 -15.92 28.14 -37.90
C LYS A 497 -17.17 27.35 -37.53
N ALA A 498 -17.31 26.11 -37.98
CA ALA A 498 -18.45 25.24 -37.65
C ALA A 498 -18.49 24.76 -36.19
N LEU A 499 -17.34 24.78 -35.46
CA LEU A 499 -17.33 24.44 -34.01
C LEU A 499 -17.66 25.64 -33.12
N ASP A 500 -17.36 26.87 -33.59
CA ASP A 500 -17.67 28.09 -32.85
C ASP A 500 -19.16 28.48 -32.98
N GLU A 501 -19.79 28.20 -34.12
CA GLU A 501 -21.25 28.39 -34.30
C GLU A 501 -22.10 27.44 -33.45
N LYS A 502 -21.64 26.20 -33.19
CA LYS A 502 -22.34 25.26 -32.30
C LYS A 502 -22.18 25.58 -30.80
N ARG A 503 -21.26 26.47 -30.41
CA ARG A 503 -21.12 26.95 -29.02
C ARG A 503 -21.92 28.22 -28.71
N GLY A 504 -22.53 28.88 -29.70
CA GLY A 504 -23.31 30.10 -29.57
C GLY A 504 -24.79 29.91 -29.19
N ALA A 505 -25.32 28.66 -29.14
CA ALA A 505 -26.75 28.39 -29.02
C ALA A 505 -27.22 27.87 -27.64
N SER A 506 -26.49 28.13 -26.54
CA SER A 506 -27.01 27.87 -25.20
C SER A 506 -26.88 29.14 -24.35
N GLY A 507 -28.00 29.88 -24.27
CA GLY A 507 -28.11 31.14 -23.59
C GLY A 507 -27.84 31.08 -22.09
N ARG A 508 -26.96 31.96 -21.61
CA ARG A 508 -26.87 32.35 -20.21
C ARG A 508 -27.47 33.77 -20.07
N PRO A 509 -28.29 34.06 -19.04
CA PRO A 509 -28.86 35.41 -18.86
C PRO A 509 -27.76 36.38 -18.42
N ALA A 510 -27.75 37.53 -19.09
CA ALA A 510 -26.83 38.64 -18.82
C ALA A 510 -27.21 39.40 -17.53
N PHE A 511 -26.28 39.48 -16.60
CA PHE A 511 -26.37 40.42 -15.47
C PHE A 511 -25.95 41.82 -15.93
N LYS A 512 -26.90 42.77 -15.96
CA LYS A 512 -26.67 44.19 -16.19
C LYS A 512 -25.99 44.83 -14.98
N LYS A 513 -24.79 45.41 -15.18
CA LYS A 513 -24.16 46.33 -14.24
C LYS A 513 -24.83 47.69 -14.35
N THR A 514 -25.54 48.13 -13.33
CA THR A 514 -25.93 49.54 -13.15
C THR A 514 -24.98 50.18 -12.15
N ALA A 515 -24.25 51.18 -12.62
CA ALA A 515 -23.46 52.10 -11.82
C ALA A 515 -24.38 53.14 -11.17
N GLY A 516 -24.45 53.14 -9.83
CA GLY A 516 -25.15 54.13 -9.07
C GLY A 516 -24.28 54.67 -7.94
N LYS A 517 -23.69 55.86 -8.13
CA LYS A 517 -23.09 56.66 -7.07
C LYS A 517 -24.19 57.13 -6.13
N LYS A 518 -24.12 56.81 -4.84
CA LYS A 518 -24.88 57.57 -3.79
C LYS A 518 -23.94 58.04 -2.69
N LYS A 519 -24.07 59.34 -2.43
CA LYS A 519 -23.35 60.15 -1.43
C LYS A 519 -23.74 59.72 -0.02
N PHE A 520 -22.75 59.66 0.86
CA PHE A 520 -22.92 59.57 2.30
C PHE A 520 -23.41 60.86 2.88
N THR A 521 -24.54 60.86 3.62
CA THR A 521 -24.92 61.89 4.60
C THR A 521 -25.07 61.18 5.95
N GLY A 522 -24.32 61.67 6.93
CA GLY A 522 -24.31 61.13 8.28
C GLY A 522 -25.59 61.48 9.06
N LYS A 523 -26.02 60.55 9.87
CA LYS A 523 -26.89 60.85 11.03
C LYS A 523 -26.37 60.07 12.23
N LYS A 524 -26.05 60.83 13.27
CA LYS A 524 -25.79 60.36 14.63
C LYS A 524 -27.04 59.69 15.19
N PHE A 525 -26.87 58.56 15.86
CA PHE A 525 -27.90 58.04 16.74
C PHE A 525 -27.32 57.82 18.14
N ASP A 526 -28.03 58.47 19.12
CA ASP A 526 -27.79 58.38 20.56
C ASP A 526 -28.18 56.97 21.09
N GLY A 527 -27.41 56.49 22.05
CA GLY A 527 -27.68 55.24 22.74
C GLY A 527 -28.63 55.40 23.94
N PRO A 528 -29.40 54.39 24.33
CA PRO A 528 -30.18 54.40 25.55
C PRO A 528 -29.43 53.89 26.77
N ARG A 529 -29.72 54.57 27.89
CA ARG A 529 -29.20 54.43 29.26
C ARG A 529 -29.57 53.08 29.90
N LYS A 530 -28.69 52.61 30.78
CA LYS A 530 -28.91 51.50 31.73
C LYS A 530 -29.94 51.89 32.80
N PRO A 531 -30.78 50.95 33.30
CA PRO A 531 -31.46 51.11 34.58
C PRO A 531 -30.64 50.56 35.73
N LYS A 532 -30.73 51.26 36.86
CA LYS A 532 -30.16 50.94 38.18
C LYS A 532 -30.98 49.86 38.88
N LYS A 533 -30.25 49.18 39.78
CA LYS A 533 -30.73 48.20 40.76
C LYS A 533 -31.85 48.73 41.65
N ALA A 534 -32.76 47.89 41.99
CA ALA A 534 -33.27 47.67 43.32
C ALA A 534 -33.39 46.15 43.53
#